data_e90b90cdf4c9656adb686c0618cd4c3f
#
_entry.id   e90b90cdf4c9656adb686c0618cd4c3f
#
_cell.length_a   1.000
_cell.length_b   1.000
_cell.length_c   1.000
_cell.angle_alpha   90.00
_cell.angle_beta   90.00
_cell.angle_gamma   90.00
#
_symmetry.space_group_name_H-M   'P 1'
#
loop_
_entity.id
_entity.type
_entity.pdbx_description
1 polymer ?
#
loop_
_entity_poly.entity_id
_entity_poly.type
_entity_poly.pdbx_seq_one_letter_code
_entity_poly.pdbx_strand_id
1 'polypeptide(L)'
;AIGKILTNVEANFNFVNPAIHLPDLLQAYELIQQLEDDHWRAIKSGQIKELITAVSGLYLEATASDPVANPGGSVTLNIEAVNRSNTDMQLVSVAITDKTSVSKNQELGYNEKMVFKMDASIPERTPYTSPYWLSEKGTLGMYKVADAALIGRPETPRALTATFNLTIEGRPISFKRAVVYRFSEPDKGELYEPFEVLPEATARFEDKVLIFNNGEPREVPVSIMAHKDNLEGEIELCTGSGWQVERNKQKFSISKKGEEASITFILTPPENEDENYISPIIRINGKALTYQLEVIPYPHIPKQSVLMPAEAKVVRLNLEKAGRNIGYIKGAGDEVAKSLEQIGYTVERIEPSTIQKLNLDAFDAIVVGIRAYNVSDELKLKQPLLLEYAKNGGTLILQYNTAGRRDRPFEELAPYPLTLSRDRVTDENSEVSLIAPDHPILNFPNTISQKDFKGWVQERGLYFPNQWDNRFTPVLSMNDEGESPKTGSLLVAPYGKGHYIYTGLSFFRELPAGVPGAYKLFANMLSLGKQKLDKKTNIKG
;
A
#
# COMPACT_ATOMS: atom_id res chain seq x y z
N ALA A 1 -29.63 -15.56 38.70
CA ALA A 1 -28.84 -14.87 39.74
C ALA A 1 -28.12 -13.62 39.17
N ILE A 2 -27.27 -13.77 38.14
CA ILE A 2 -26.46 -12.68 37.56
C ILE A 2 -27.31 -11.46 37.18
N GLY A 3 -28.40 -11.65 36.42
CA GLY A 3 -29.27 -10.54 35.99
C GLY A 3 -29.86 -9.76 37.15
N LYS A 4 -30.25 -10.42 38.25
CA LYS A 4 -30.77 -9.73 39.44
C LYS A 4 -29.72 -8.80 40.10
N ILE A 5 -28.48 -9.29 40.19
CA ILE A 5 -27.35 -8.49 40.74
C ILE A 5 -27.11 -7.27 39.88
N LEU A 6 -26.99 -7.43 38.58
CA LEU A 6 -26.67 -6.33 37.64
C LEU A 6 -27.83 -5.31 37.57
N THR A 7 -29.11 -5.76 37.57
CA THR A 7 -30.27 -4.84 37.64
C THR A 7 -30.29 -4.05 38.94
N ASN A 8 -29.90 -4.68 40.08
CA ASN A 8 -29.80 -3.97 41.35
C ASN A 8 -28.68 -2.90 41.33
N VAL A 9 -27.51 -3.23 40.77
CA VAL A 9 -26.40 -2.29 40.60
C VAL A 9 -26.82 -1.12 39.70
N GLU A 10 -27.49 -1.40 38.59
CA GLU A 10 -28.01 -0.36 37.68
C GLU A 10 -29.01 0.58 38.36
N ALA A 11 -30.01 0.01 39.06
CA ALA A 11 -31.05 0.79 39.73
C ALA A 11 -30.54 1.67 40.88
N ASN A 12 -29.44 1.27 41.53
CA ASN A 12 -28.89 1.96 42.71
C ASN A 12 -27.49 2.55 42.42
N PHE A 13 -27.12 2.76 41.16
CA PHE A 13 -25.76 3.16 40.81
C PHE A 13 -25.37 4.51 41.43
N ASN A 14 -24.25 4.51 42.13
CA ASN A 14 -23.74 5.70 42.79
C ASN A 14 -22.64 6.36 41.94
N PHE A 15 -22.97 7.46 41.27
CA PHE A 15 -22.02 8.20 40.40
C PHE A 15 -20.91 8.92 41.17
N VAL A 16 -21.11 9.19 42.46
CA VAL A 16 -20.11 9.88 43.31
C VAL A 16 -19.05 8.88 43.82
N ASN A 17 -19.50 7.68 44.18
CA ASN A 17 -18.62 6.59 44.65
C ASN A 17 -19.02 5.27 44.00
N PRO A 18 -18.63 5.06 42.72
CA PRO A 18 -19.03 3.86 42.00
C PRO A 18 -18.39 2.56 42.56
N ALA A 19 -17.30 2.69 43.31
CA ALA A 19 -16.60 1.53 43.89
C ALA A 19 -17.41 0.76 44.93
N ILE A 20 -18.47 1.35 45.51
CA ILE A 20 -19.38 0.66 46.45
C ILE A 20 -20.07 -0.58 45.83
N HIS A 21 -20.15 -0.62 44.49
CA HIS A 21 -20.75 -1.74 43.74
C HIS A 21 -19.76 -2.89 43.44
N LEU A 22 -18.49 -2.76 43.84
CA LEU A 22 -17.50 -3.80 43.60
C LEU A 22 -17.88 -5.17 44.22
N PRO A 23 -18.39 -5.27 45.45
CA PRO A 23 -18.78 -6.57 45.99
C PRO A 23 -19.83 -7.30 45.13
N ASP A 24 -20.83 -6.58 44.63
CA ASP A 24 -21.87 -7.12 43.75
C ASP A 24 -21.33 -7.54 42.39
N LEU A 25 -20.46 -6.71 41.79
CA LEU A 25 -19.81 -7.03 40.50
C LEU A 25 -18.86 -8.21 40.62
N LEU A 26 -18.12 -8.34 41.72
CA LEU A 26 -17.25 -9.49 41.98
C LEU A 26 -18.08 -10.77 42.18
N GLN A 27 -19.22 -10.68 42.88
CA GLN A 27 -20.16 -11.81 42.98
C GLN A 27 -20.73 -12.21 41.62
N ALA A 28 -21.10 -11.24 40.79
CA ALA A 28 -21.55 -11.50 39.42
C ALA A 28 -20.44 -12.16 38.59
N TYR A 29 -19.18 -11.73 38.74
CA TYR A 29 -18.03 -12.35 38.07
C TYR A 29 -17.86 -13.83 38.48
N GLU A 30 -17.94 -14.15 39.77
CA GLU A 30 -17.85 -15.55 40.25
C GLU A 30 -18.94 -16.42 39.65
N LEU A 31 -20.19 -15.92 39.58
CA LEU A 31 -21.30 -16.65 38.94
C LEU A 31 -21.09 -16.82 37.43
N ILE A 32 -20.51 -15.83 36.76
CA ILE A 32 -20.15 -15.91 35.34
C ILE A 32 -19.13 -17.04 35.10
N GLN A 33 -18.16 -17.23 36.03
CA GLN A 33 -17.16 -18.31 35.89
C GLN A 33 -17.80 -19.71 35.96
N GLN A 34 -19.01 -19.84 36.49
CA GLN A 34 -19.76 -21.11 36.59
C GLN A 34 -20.63 -21.38 35.36
N LEU A 35 -20.68 -20.51 34.37
CA LEU A 35 -21.42 -20.76 33.12
C LEU A 35 -20.81 -21.97 32.38
N GLU A 36 -21.65 -22.90 31.97
CA GLU A 36 -21.23 -24.10 31.22
C GLU A 36 -20.76 -23.77 29.81
N ASP A 37 -21.40 -22.79 29.17
CA ASP A 37 -21.05 -22.32 27.82
C ASP A 37 -19.77 -21.48 27.83
N ASP A 38 -18.70 -22.02 27.27
CA ASP A 38 -17.35 -21.40 27.22
C ASP A 38 -17.37 -20.06 26.48
N HIS A 39 -18.16 -19.97 25.41
CA HIS A 39 -18.24 -18.74 24.60
C HIS A 39 -18.84 -17.59 25.42
N TRP A 40 -20.02 -17.83 26.00
CA TRP A 40 -20.68 -16.82 26.83
C TRP A 40 -19.92 -16.53 28.13
N ARG A 41 -19.30 -17.55 28.73
CA ARG A 41 -18.43 -17.34 29.89
C ARG A 41 -17.27 -16.39 29.57
N ALA A 42 -16.59 -16.58 28.43
CA ALA A 42 -15.48 -15.73 28.00
C ALA A 42 -15.93 -14.28 27.74
N ILE A 43 -17.01 -14.08 26.97
CA ILE A 43 -17.55 -12.75 26.64
C ILE A 43 -17.99 -12.01 27.91
N LYS A 44 -18.81 -12.67 28.75
CA LYS A 44 -19.34 -12.03 29.97
C LYS A 44 -18.24 -11.78 31.01
N SER A 45 -17.22 -12.64 31.10
CA SER A 45 -16.04 -12.38 31.92
C SER A 45 -15.28 -11.14 31.47
N GLY A 46 -15.11 -10.94 30.18
CA GLY A 46 -14.50 -9.72 29.64
C GLY A 46 -15.31 -8.48 30.04
N GLN A 47 -16.61 -8.47 29.76
CA GLN A 47 -17.50 -7.35 30.04
C GLN A 47 -17.55 -6.98 31.54
N ILE A 48 -17.68 -7.97 32.44
CA ILE A 48 -17.73 -7.69 33.87
C ILE A 48 -16.38 -7.17 34.41
N LYS A 49 -15.25 -7.64 33.88
CA LYS A 49 -13.92 -7.14 34.22
C LYS A 49 -13.72 -5.69 33.81
N GLU A 50 -14.25 -5.27 32.67
CA GLU A 50 -14.26 -3.87 32.25
C GLU A 50 -15.06 -3.00 33.22
N LEU A 51 -16.25 -3.45 33.65
CA LEU A 51 -17.05 -2.75 34.67
C LEU A 51 -16.29 -2.67 36.00
N ILE A 52 -15.71 -3.75 36.49
CA ILE A 52 -14.89 -3.76 37.73
C ILE A 52 -13.73 -2.75 37.62
N THR A 53 -13.04 -2.74 36.49
CA THR A 53 -11.96 -1.79 36.23
C THR A 53 -12.46 -0.34 36.25
N ALA A 54 -13.61 -0.06 35.60
CA ALA A 54 -14.18 1.27 35.49
C ALA A 54 -14.66 1.81 36.85
N VAL A 55 -15.45 1.03 37.61
CA VAL A 55 -15.98 1.49 38.89
C VAL A 55 -14.94 1.64 39.98
N SER A 56 -13.85 0.89 39.93
CA SER A 56 -12.71 1.01 40.84
C SER A 56 -11.67 2.04 40.39
N GLY A 57 -11.75 2.54 39.16
CA GLY A 57 -10.70 3.36 38.56
C GLY A 57 -9.35 2.64 38.52
N LEU A 58 -9.35 1.29 38.46
CA LEU A 58 -8.13 0.48 38.38
C LEU A 58 -7.41 0.71 37.07
N TYR A 59 -6.19 1.21 37.12
CA TYR A 59 -5.33 1.42 35.98
C TYR A 59 -4.21 0.36 35.97
N LEU A 60 -4.10 -0.36 34.86
CA LEU A 60 -3.10 -1.40 34.65
C LEU A 60 -2.49 -1.24 33.27
N GLU A 61 -1.17 -1.10 33.18
CA GLU A 61 -0.47 -0.89 31.94
C GLU A 61 0.85 -1.66 31.88
N ALA A 62 1.23 -2.11 30.69
CA ALA A 62 2.52 -2.69 30.37
C ALA A 62 3.06 -2.02 29.10
N THR A 63 4.12 -1.21 29.25
CA THR A 63 4.75 -0.50 28.12
C THR A 63 6.13 -1.07 27.85
N ALA A 64 6.42 -1.34 26.57
CA ALA A 64 7.74 -1.76 26.13
C ALA A 64 8.70 -0.57 26.07
N SER A 65 9.97 -0.80 26.41
CA SER A 65 11.03 0.19 26.29
C SER A 65 11.45 0.47 24.83
N ASP A 66 11.02 -0.38 23.92
CA ASP A 66 11.31 -0.33 22.50
C ASP A 66 10.06 -0.76 21.71
N PRO A 67 9.71 -0.11 20.59
CA PRO A 67 8.52 -0.47 19.81
C PRO A 67 8.61 -1.85 19.14
N VAL A 68 9.81 -2.38 18.95
CA VAL A 68 10.06 -3.60 18.18
C VAL A 68 11.03 -4.54 18.92
N ALA A 69 10.73 -5.83 18.91
CA ALA A 69 11.70 -6.88 19.25
C ALA A 69 11.73 -7.97 18.17
N ASN A 70 12.73 -8.86 18.27
CA ASN A 70 12.90 -9.97 17.34
C ASN A 70 12.61 -11.30 18.05
N PRO A 71 12.13 -12.36 17.35
CA PRO A 71 12.04 -13.69 17.90
C PRO A 71 13.40 -14.17 18.45
N GLY A 72 13.40 -14.76 19.64
CA GLY A 72 14.61 -15.15 20.37
C GLY A 72 15.29 -14.02 21.16
N GLY A 73 14.80 -12.78 21.01
CA GLY A 73 15.29 -11.63 21.77
C GLY A 73 14.54 -11.38 23.08
N SER A 74 14.72 -10.20 23.65
CA SER A 74 14.02 -9.75 24.85
C SER A 74 13.68 -8.27 24.76
N VAL A 75 12.72 -7.83 25.57
CA VAL A 75 12.35 -6.42 25.73
C VAL A 75 12.09 -6.13 27.19
N THR A 76 12.57 -4.99 27.68
CA THR A 76 12.24 -4.51 29.02
C THR A 76 10.87 -3.86 29.01
N LEU A 77 10.00 -4.28 29.91
CA LEU A 77 8.66 -3.73 30.10
C LEU A 77 8.62 -2.86 31.36
N ASN A 78 7.97 -1.70 31.26
CA ASN A 78 7.56 -0.92 32.43
C ASN A 78 6.12 -1.31 32.75
N ILE A 79 5.92 -1.80 33.97
CA ILE A 79 4.62 -2.22 34.48
C ILE A 79 4.10 -1.14 35.42
N GLU A 80 2.87 -0.72 35.23
CA GLU A 80 2.23 0.28 36.05
C GLU A 80 0.88 -0.23 36.55
N ALA A 81 0.61 -0.03 37.84
CA ALA A 81 -0.67 -0.34 38.45
C ALA A 81 -1.07 0.79 39.42
N VAL A 82 -2.34 1.25 39.34
CA VAL A 82 -2.88 2.29 40.23
C VAL A 82 -4.29 1.90 40.63
N ASN A 83 -4.56 1.83 41.93
CA ASN A 83 -5.91 1.74 42.50
C ASN A 83 -6.42 3.15 42.80
N ARG A 84 -7.49 3.60 42.14
CA ARG A 84 -8.11 4.91 42.37
C ARG A 84 -9.39 4.84 43.24
N SER A 85 -9.51 3.77 44.01
CA SER A 85 -10.60 3.58 44.98
C SER A 85 -10.03 3.21 46.36
N ASN A 86 -10.86 3.33 47.41
CA ASN A 86 -10.50 2.87 48.75
C ASN A 86 -10.71 1.36 48.96
N THR A 87 -10.88 0.61 47.87
CA THR A 87 -11.09 -0.83 47.90
C THR A 87 -9.76 -1.56 48.19
N ASP A 88 -9.82 -2.59 49.01
CA ASP A 88 -8.66 -3.47 49.26
C ASP A 88 -8.25 -4.18 47.99
N MET A 89 -7.07 -3.89 47.49
CA MET A 89 -6.49 -4.50 46.29
C MET A 89 -5.03 -4.87 46.51
N GLN A 90 -4.67 -6.05 46.06
CA GLN A 90 -3.27 -6.51 46.08
C GLN A 90 -2.86 -6.98 44.70
N LEU A 91 -1.72 -6.50 44.20
CA LEU A 91 -1.07 -7.08 43.03
C LEU A 91 -0.29 -8.31 43.44
N VAL A 92 -0.78 -9.48 43.05
CA VAL A 92 -0.14 -10.76 43.37
C VAL A 92 1.06 -11.03 42.46
N SER A 93 0.83 -10.93 41.14
CA SER A 93 1.89 -11.13 40.12
C SER A 93 1.53 -10.50 38.80
N VAL A 94 2.55 -10.31 37.95
CA VAL A 94 2.38 -10.01 36.52
C VAL A 94 3.09 -11.05 35.70
N ALA A 95 2.38 -11.65 34.74
CA ALA A 95 2.92 -12.64 33.81
C ALA A 95 2.78 -12.15 32.36
N ILE A 96 3.83 -12.35 31.55
CA ILE A 96 3.83 -12.02 30.12
C ILE A 96 3.61 -13.28 29.29
N THR A 97 4.25 -14.37 29.68
CA THR A 97 4.11 -15.71 29.15
C THR A 97 4.14 -16.70 30.30
N ASP A 98 3.86 -17.96 30.05
CA ASP A 98 3.94 -19.02 31.08
C ASP A 98 5.34 -19.12 31.73
N LYS A 99 6.39 -18.58 31.09
CA LYS A 99 7.77 -18.65 31.55
C LYS A 99 8.30 -17.34 32.15
N THR A 100 7.61 -16.22 31.93
CA THR A 100 8.05 -14.90 32.41
C THR A 100 6.98 -14.31 33.31
N SER A 101 7.17 -14.42 34.61
CA SER A 101 6.31 -13.83 35.63
C SER A 101 7.13 -13.25 36.79
N VAL A 102 6.56 -12.20 37.38
CA VAL A 102 7.15 -11.56 38.59
C VAL A 102 6.07 -11.54 39.67
N SER A 103 6.36 -12.18 40.81
CA SER A 103 5.50 -12.12 42.00
C SER A 103 5.79 -10.81 42.77
N LYS A 104 4.72 -10.14 43.18
CA LYS A 104 4.79 -8.90 43.97
C LYS A 104 4.19 -9.06 45.35
N ASN A 105 2.97 -9.62 45.43
CA ASN A 105 2.23 -9.76 46.68
C ASN A 105 2.19 -8.44 47.50
N GLN A 106 1.90 -7.33 46.79
CA GLN A 106 1.98 -5.99 47.34
C GLN A 106 0.62 -5.30 47.24
N GLU A 107 0.21 -4.63 48.29
CA GLU A 107 -0.99 -3.81 48.34
C GLU A 107 -0.89 -2.65 47.36
N LEU A 108 -2.00 -2.35 46.69
CA LEU A 108 -2.20 -1.17 45.86
C LEU A 108 -2.93 -0.09 46.67
N GLY A 109 -2.16 0.80 47.32
CA GLY A 109 -2.69 1.91 48.08
C GLY A 109 -3.57 2.85 47.26
N TYR A 110 -4.48 3.53 47.90
CA TYR A 110 -5.36 4.50 47.27
C TYR A 110 -4.58 5.62 46.56
N ASN A 111 -4.77 5.68 45.22
CA ASN A 111 -4.14 6.67 44.35
C ASN A 111 -2.58 6.65 44.38
N GLU A 112 -2.00 5.55 44.83
CA GLU A 112 -0.56 5.34 44.83
C GLU A 112 -0.15 4.58 43.55
N LYS A 113 0.87 5.13 42.88
CA LYS A 113 1.39 4.54 41.65
C LYS A 113 2.44 3.48 41.97
N MET A 114 2.13 2.22 41.65
CA MET A 114 3.13 1.14 41.68
C MET A 114 3.77 1.04 40.29
N VAL A 115 5.10 1.16 40.22
CA VAL A 115 5.87 1.01 38.96
C VAL A 115 7.04 0.09 39.18
N PHE A 116 7.29 -0.82 38.26
CA PHE A 116 8.48 -1.65 38.21
C PHE A 116 8.83 -2.12 36.80
N LYS A 117 10.06 -2.54 36.60
CA LYS A 117 10.53 -3.10 35.35
C LYS A 117 10.59 -4.62 35.40
N MET A 118 10.34 -5.27 34.26
CA MET A 118 10.58 -6.69 34.06
C MET A 118 11.03 -6.95 32.63
N ASP A 119 11.92 -7.91 32.44
CA ASP A 119 12.34 -8.33 31.10
C ASP A 119 11.46 -9.45 30.61
N ALA A 120 10.95 -9.29 29.40
CA ALA A 120 10.14 -10.26 28.69
C ALA A 120 10.96 -10.89 27.56
N SER A 121 11.13 -12.21 27.59
CA SER A 121 11.73 -12.95 26.49
C SER A 121 10.71 -13.16 25.37
N ILE A 122 11.13 -12.96 24.13
CA ILE A 122 10.34 -13.24 22.94
C ILE A 122 10.67 -14.66 22.47
N PRO A 123 9.76 -15.63 22.54
CA PRO A 123 10.06 -16.99 22.07
C PRO A 123 10.52 -17.00 20.61
N GLU A 124 11.44 -17.88 20.24
CA GLU A 124 11.96 -17.99 18.86
C GLU A 124 10.88 -18.27 17.80
N ARG A 125 9.79 -18.92 18.22
CA ARG A 125 8.66 -19.25 17.34
C ARG A 125 7.54 -18.22 17.35
N THR A 126 7.75 -17.05 17.99
CA THR A 126 6.76 -15.98 17.98
C THR A 126 6.57 -15.52 16.54
N PRO A 127 5.32 -15.52 16.02
CA PRO A 127 5.02 -15.02 14.69
C PRO A 127 5.40 -13.55 14.57
N TYR A 128 5.82 -13.14 13.37
CA TYR A 128 6.00 -11.73 13.08
C TYR A 128 4.65 -10.99 13.10
N THR A 129 4.69 -9.75 13.56
CA THR A 129 3.52 -8.87 13.52
C THR A 129 3.24 -8.45 12.07
N SER A 130 2.03 -8.73 11.61
CA SER A 130 1.49 -8.28 10.32
C SER A 130 -0.03 -8.39 10.39
N PRO A 131 -0.80 -7.60 9.63
CA PRO A 131 -2.24 -7.82 9.51
C PRO A 131 -2.49 -9.25 9.00
N TYR A 132 -3.34 -10.02 9.71
CA TYR A 132 -3.54 -11.44 9.42
C TYR A 132 -4.05 -11.72 7.99
N TRP A 133 -4.79 -10.76 7.41
CA TRP A 133 -5.29 -10.86 6.03
C TRP A 133 -4.26 -10.48 4.96
N LEU A 134 -3.09 -9.94 5.35
CA LEU A 134 -1.98 -9.58 4.48
C LEU A 134 -0.73 -10.43 4.74
N SER A 135 -0.79 -11.42 5.64
CA SER A 135 0.33 -12.31 5.96
C SER A 135 0.71 -13.25 4.81
N GLU A 136 -0.25 -13.51 3.91
CA GLU A 136 -0.05 -14.28 2.69
C GLU A 136 -0.54 -13.49 1.47
N LYS A 137 0.09 -13.70 0.32
CA LYS A 137 -0.36 -13.10 -0.95
C LYS A 137 -1.76 -13.63 -1.29
N GLY A 138 -2.71 -12.72 -1.43
CA GLY A 138 -4.07 -13.04 -1.84
C GLY A 138 -4.16 -13.48 -3.31
N THR A 139 -5.37 -13.85 -3.72
CA THR A 139 -5.74 -14.02 -5.13
C THR A 139 -6.52 -12.80 -5.61
N LEU A 140 -6.92 -12.77 -6.88
CA LEU A 140 -7.77 -11.70 -7.40
C LEU A 140 -9.09 -11.63 -6.59
N GLY A 141 -9.28 -10.51 -5.90
CA GLY A 141 -10.48 -10.22 -5.10
C GLY A 141 -10.62 -10.99 -3.77
N MET A 142 -9.65 -11.83 -3.37
CA MET A 142 -9.76 -12.65 -2.15
C MET A 142 -8.47 -12.60 -1.32
N TYR A 143 -8.61 -12.36 -0.01
CA TYR A 143 -7.51 -12.58 0.94
C TYR A 143 -7.40 -14.05 1.31
N LYS A 144 -6.18 -14.47 1.66
CA LYS A 144 -5.94 -15.76 2.30
C LYS A 144 -5.79 -15.56 3.80
N VAL A 145 -6.59 -16.27 4.58
CA VAL A 145 -6.53 -16.25 6.04
C VAL A 145 -6.40 -17.69 6.55
N ALA A 146 -5.24 -18.01 7.11
CA ALA A 146 -4.95 -19.37 7.59
C ALA A 146 -5.79 -19.76 8.82
N ASP A 147 -6.04 -18.81 9.72
CA ASP A 147 -6.86 -19.02 10.93
C ASP A 147 -8.24 -18.35 10.77
N ALA A 148 -9.25 -19.16 10.50
CA ALA A 148 -10.62 -18.69 10.34
C ALA A 148 -11.20 -17.95 11.58
N ALA A 149 -10.65 -18.18 12.79
CA ALA A 149 -11.07 -17.49 14.01
C ALA A 149 -10.66 -15.99 14.02
N LEU A 150 -9.76 -15.59 13.14
CA LEU A 150 -9.36 -14.20 12.97
C LEU A 150 -10.29 -13.41 12.03
N ILE A 151 -11.05 -14.10 11.17
CA ILE A 151 -11.92 -13.45 10.18
C ILE A 151 -12.98 -12.59 10.90
N GLY A 152 -13.06 -11.32 10.48
CA GLY A 152 -13.97 -10.34 11.09
C GLY A 152 -13.40 -9.60 12.30
N ARG A 153 -12.18 -9.91 12.75
CA ARG A 153 -11.50 -9.08 13.75
C ARG A 153 -10.95 -7.81 13.07
N PRO A 154 -11.06 -6.63 13.73
CA PRO A 154 -10.56 -5.38 13.15
C PRO A 154 -9.02 -5.34 13.09
N GLU A 155 -8.33 -6.08 13.96
CA GLU A 155 -6.88 -6.11 14.05
C GLU A 155 -6.36 -7.50 14.42
N THR A 156 -5.11 -7.77 14.05
CA THR A 156 -4.38 -8.94 14.52
C THR A 156 -4.18 -8.85 16.04
N PRO A 157 -4.35 -9.94 16.80
CA PRO A 157 -4.04 -9.96 18.22
C PRO A 157 -2.61 -9.49 18.50
N ARG A 158 -2.44 -8.73 19.55
CA ARG A 158 -1.11 -8.19 19.92
C ARG A 158 -0.14 -9.30 20.25
N ALA A 159 1.12 -9.14 19.85
CA ALA A 159 2.17 -10.14 20.00
C ALA A 159 2.45 -10.50 21.46
N LEU A 160 2.38 -9.52 22.37
CA LEU A 160 2.55 -9.71 23.80
C LEU A 160 1.36 -9.19 24.60
N THR A 161 1.00 -9.93 25.64
CA THR A 161 -0.05 -9.56 26.60
C THR A 161 0.47 -9.75 28.01
N ALA A 162 0.30 -8.72 28.84
CA ALA A 162 0.56 -8.79 30.26
C ALA A 162 -0.71 -9.26 31.01
N THR A 163 -0.58 -10.30 31.82
CA THR A 163 -1.63 -10.77 32.71
C THR A 163 -1.32 -10.30 34.12
N PHE A 164 -2.15 -9.41 34.63
CA PHE A 164 -2.09 -8.92 36.00
C PHE A 164 -2.99 -9.79 36.89
N ASN A 165 -2.41 -10.49 37.84
CA ASN A 165 -3.15 -11.28 38.83
C ASN A 165 -3.30 -10.45 40.10
N LEU A 166 -4.54 -10.14 40.44
CA LEU A 166 -4.87 -9.34 41.61
C LEU A 166 -5.75 -10.13 42.58
N THR A 167 -5.75 -9.67 43.82
CA THR A 167 -6.80 -9.96 44.78
C THR A 167 -7.57 -8.66 45.04
N ILE A 168 -8.88 -8.65 44.87
CA ILE A 168 -9.77 -7.51 45.11
C ILE A 168 -10.81 -7.96 46.15
N GLU A 169 -10.88 -7.27 47.28
CA GLU A 169 -11.77 -7.67 48.39
C GLU A 169 -11.62 -9.17 48.73
N GLY A 170 -10.39 -9.66 48.80
CA GLY A 170 -10.05 -11.05 49.09
C GLY A 170 -10.34 -12.05 47.95
N ARG A 171 -10.82 -11.61 46.78
CA ARG A 171 -11.20 -12.46 45.63
C ARG A 171 -10.17 -12.40 44.52
N PRO A 172 -9.68 -13.55 44.01
CA PRO A 172 -8.69 -13.57 42.93
C PRO A 172 -9.33 -13.21 41.60
N ILE A 173 -8.69 -12.29 40.86
CA ILE A 173 -9.12 -11.88 39.53
C ILE A 173 -7.92 -11.52 38.67
N SER A 174 -7.94 -11.91 37.40
CA SER A 174 -6.84 -11.62 36.46
C SER A 174 -7.32 -10.71 35.35
N PHE A 175 -6.51 -9.72 35.01
CA PHE A 175 -6.74 -8.78 33.89
C PHE A 175 -5.65 -8.95 32.86
N LYS A 176 -6.06 -8.98 31.58
CA LYS A 176 -5.11 -8.97 30.45
C LYS A 176 -5.02 -7.57 29.86
N ARG A 177 -3.78 -7.10 29.62
CA ARG A 177 -3.50 -5.85 28.91
C ARG A 177 -2.49 -6.12 27.80
N ALA A 178 -2.75 -5.59 26.62
CA ALA A 178 -1.80 -5.65 25.54
C ALA A 178 -0.54 -4.87 25.92
N VAL A 179 0.62 -5.38 25.57
CA VAL A 179 1.86 -4.61 25.65
C VAL A 179 1.85 -3.59 24.52
N VAL A 180 2.13 -2.33 24.84
CA VAL A 180 2.19 -1.21 23.90
C VAL A 180 3.51 -0.48 24.01
N TYR A 181 3.88 0.28 23.00
CA TYR A 181 4.97 1.24 23.08
C TYR A 181 4.40 2.63 23.35
N ARG A 182 4.93 3.32 24.35
CA ARG A 182 4.49 4.66 24.76
C ARG A 182 5.63 5.65 24.60
N PHE A 183 5.36 6.77 23.93
CA PHE A 183 6.30 7.87 23.73
C PHE A 183 5.57 9.21 23.81
N SER A 184 6.29 10.32 23.79
CA SER A 184 5.71 11.66 23.85
C SER A 184 6.23 12.52 22.72
N GLU A 185 5.31 13.26 22.07
CA GLU A 185 5.64 14.31 21.12
C GLU A 185 5.27 15.67 21.72
N PRO A 186 6.08 16.73 21.49
CA PRO A 186 5.86 18.04 22.15
C PRO A 186 4.51 18.68 21.84
N ASP A 187 3.99 18.47 20.63
CA ASP A 187 2.72 19.06 20.15
C ASP A 187 1.50 18.16 20.34
N LYS A 188 1.69 16.86 20.56
CA LYS A 188 0.60 15.87 20.68
C LYS A 188 0.49 15.22 22.05
N GLY A 189 1.51 15.41 22.91
CA GLY A 189 1.54 14.79 24.24
C GLY A 189 1.93 13.31 24.18
N GLU A 190 1.31 12.50 25.05
CA GLU A 190 1.58 11.06 25.18
C GLU A 190 0.86 10.28 24.07
N LEU A 191 1.62 9.46 23.35
CA LEU A 191 1.17 8.65 22.22
C LEU A 191 1.45 7.17 22.47
N TYR A 192 0.64 6.33 21.86
CA TYR A 192 0.72 4.88 21.95
C TYR A 192 0.79 4.23 20.58
N GLU A 193 1.72 3.28 20.44
CA GLU A 193 1.82 2.41 19.28
C GLU A 193 1.76 0.94 19.67
N PRO A 194 1.33 0.04 18.78
CA PRO A 194 1.46 -1.38 18.98
C PRO A 194 2.93 -1.77 19.22
N PHE A 195 3.18 -2.67 20.19
CA PHE A 195 4.45 -3.38 20.27
C PHE A 195 4.48 -4.46 19.19
N GLU A 196 5.58 -4.53 18.44
CA GLU A 196 5.70 -5.38 17.26
C GLU A 196 6.84 -6.38 17.38
N VAL A 197 6.66 -7.57 16.79
CA VAL A 197 7.71 -8.57 16.62
C VAL A 197 8.06 -8.63 15.14
N LEU A 198 9.26 -8.19 14.79
CA LEU A 198 9.74 -8.13 13.41
C LEU A 198 10.95 -9.05 13.18
N PRO A 199 11.26 -9.45 11.93
CA PRO A 199 12.52 -10.10 11.61
C PRO A 199 13.71 -9.20 11.95
N GLU A 200 14.91 -9.76 12.12
CA GLU A 200 16.13 -8.99 12.46
C GLU A 200 16.50 -7.96 11.38
N ALA A 201 16.13 -8.24 10.12
CA ALA A 201 16.26 -7.34 8.99
C ALA A 201 15.12 -7.53 7.99
N THR A 202 14.85 -6.48 7.22
CA THR A 202 14.00 -6.52 6.02
C THR A 202 14.75 -5.91 4.84
N ALA A 203 14.42 -6.34 3.61
CA ALA A 203 14.97 -5.75 2.40
C ALA A 203 13.85 -5.23 1.51
N ARG A 204 14.12 -4.16 0.77
CA ARG A 204 13.17 -3.61 -0.20
C ARG A 204 13.88 -3.12 -1.45
N PHE A 205 13.20 -3.22 -2.57
CA PHE A 205 13.59 -2.51 -3.79
C PHE A 205 13.02 -1.10 -3.75
N GLU A 206 13.72 -0.16 -4.38
CA GLU A 206 13.20 1.19 -4.59
C GLU A 206 12.03 1.17 -5.59
N ASP A 207 12.19 0.39 -6.67
CA ASP A 207 11.16 0.18 -7.70
C ASP A 207 10.59 -1.23 -7.62
N LYS A 208 9.26 -1.34 -7.57
CA LYS A 208 8.56 -2.65 -7.58
C LYS A 208 8.54 -3.29 -8.97
N VAL A 209 8.84 -2.52 -10.01
CA VAL A 209 8.92 -2.97 -11.41
C VAL A 209 10.12 -2.32 -12.08
N LEU A 210 10.92 -3.11 -12.76
CA LEU A 210 12.12 -2.70 -13.48
C LEU A 210 11.97 -3.08 -14.95
N ILE A 211 11.99 -2.07 -15.85
CA ILE A 211 11.83 -2.27 -17.28
C ILE A 211 13.19 -2.21 -17.97
N PHE A 212 13.50 -3.25 -18.74
CA PHE A 212 14.68 -3.35 -19.59
C PHE A 212 14.22 -3.31 -21.05
N ASN A 213 14.33 -2.14 -21.66
CA ASN A 213 13.95 -1.93 -23.07
C ASN A 213 15.05 -2.30 -24.08
N ASN A 214 16.21 -2.74 -23.58
CA ASN A 214 17.35 -3.22 -24.35
C ASN A 214 18.07 -4.33 -23.58
N GLY A 215 19.14 -4.90 -24.13
CA GLY A 215 19.95 -5.95 -23.49
C GLY A 215 21.00 -5.44 -22.50
N GLU A 216 21.02 -4.13 -22.18
CA GLU A 216 22.06 -3.54 -21.35
C GLU A 216 21.84 -3.84 -19.86
N PRO A 217 22.90 -4.13 -19.11
CA PRO A 217 22.85 -4.29 -17.66
C PRO A 217 22.39 -2.99 -16.96
N ARG A 218 21.72 -3.14 -15.83
CA ARG A 218 21.30 -2.00 -14.98
C ARG A 218 21.66 -2.24 -13.52
N GLU A 219 21.93 -1.14 -12.82
CA GLU A 219 22.06 -1.12 -11.37
C GLU A 219 20.68 -1.29 -10.70
N VAL A 220 20.64 -2.18 -9.71
CA VAL A 220 19.44 -2.48 -8.92
C VAL A 220 19.81 -2.30 -7.45
N PRO A 221 19.51 -1.14 -6.85
CA PRO A 221 19.73 -0.92 -5.44
C PRO A 221 18.69 -1.67 -4.60
N VAL A 222 19.18 -2.31 -3.53
CA VAL A 222 18.36 -2.97 -2.52
C VAL A 222 18.69 -2.35 -1.17
N SER A 223 17.70 -1.76 -0.50
CA SER A 223 17.86 -1.21 0.84
C SER A 223 17.59 -2.31 1.88
N ILE A 224 18.49 -2.44 2.84
CA ILE A 224 18.36 -3.33 4.01
C ILE A 224 18.10 -2.47 5.24
N MET A 225 16.97 -2.69 5.92
CA MET A 225 16.62 -2.05 7.18
C MET A 225 16.97 -2.98 8.34
N ALA A 226 17.74 -2.50 9.32
CA ALA A 226 18.05 -3.24 10.54
C ALA A 226 16.95 -3.06 11.59
N HIS A 227 16.46 -4.17 12.16
CA HIS A 227 15.55 -4.16 13.31
C HIS A 227 16.23 -4.65 14.60
N LYS A 228 17.57 -4.69 14.60
CA LYS A 228 18.44 -5.08 15.70
C LYS A 228 19.77 -4.32 15.60
N ASP A 229 20.40 -4.04 16.75
CA ASP A 229 21.73 -3.46 16.79
C ASP A 229 22.81 -4.47 16.37
N ASN A 230 23.93 -3.95 15.84
CA ASN A 230 25.11 -4.73 15.45
C ASN A 230 24.77 -5.89 14.52
N LEU A 231 24.08 -5.59 13.43
CA LEU A 231 23.60 -6.54 12.46
C LEU A 231 24.66 -6.80 11.40
N GLU A 232 25.11 -8.04 11.28
CA GLU A 232 26.00 -8.49 10.22
C GLU A 232 25.37 -9.66 9.47
N GLY A 233 25.55 -9.69 8.15
CA GLY A 233 24.98 -10.73 7.33
C GLY A 233 25.44 -10.70 5.88
N GLU A 234 24.80 -11.52 5.08
CA GLU A 234 24.96 -11.59 3.63
C GLU A 234 23.59 -11.41 2.97
N ILE A 235 23.55 -10.65 1.91
CA ILE A 235 22.38 -10.54 1.03
C ILE A 235 22.67 -11.22 -0.31
N GLU A 236 21.72 -12.03 -0.76
CA GLU A 236 21.75 -12.73 -2.05
C GLU A 236 20.60 -12.24 -2.90
N LEU A 237 20.86 -11.83 -4.14
CA LEU A 237 19.81 -11.51 -5.10
C LEU A 237 19.51 -12.75 -5.97
N CYS A 238 18.30 -13.29 -5.81
CA CYS A 238 17.80 -14.42 -6.59
C CYS A 238 17.02 -13.90 -7.80
N THR A 239 17.19 -14.58 -8.94
CA THR A 239 16.57 -14.24 -10.22
C THR A 239 15.95 -15.47 -10.85
N GLY A 240 15.02 -15.24 -11.80
CA GLY A 240 14.53 -16.31 -12.67
C GLY A 240 15.51 -16.70 -13.77
N SER A 241 15.15 -17.73 -14.52
CA SER A 241 15.96 -18.25 -15.64
C SER A 241 16.22 -17.16 -16.68
N GLY A 242 17.44 -17.12 -17.21
CA GLY A 242 17.86 -16.16 -18.23
C GLY A 242 18.37 -14.82 -17.71
N TRP A 243 17.99 -14.40 -16.51
CA TRP A 243 18.47 -13.19 -15.86
C TRP A 243 19.78 -13.47 -15.13
N GLN A 244 20.76 -12.59 -15.25
CA GLN A 244 22.08 -12.77 -14.66
C GLN A 244 22.40 -11.61 -13.70
N VAL A 245 23.04 -11.94 -12.56
CA VAL A 245 23.47 -10.98 -11.55
C VAL A 245 24.97 -11.09 -11.34
N GLU A 246 25.68 -9.99 -11.51
CA GLU A 246 27.08 -9.94 -11.08
C GLU A 246 27.16 -9.93 -9.56
N ARG A 247 28.00 -10.82 -8.99
CA ARG A 247 28.20 -10.90 -7.54
C ARG A 247 26.87 -10.97 -6.79
N ASN A 248 26.09 -12.00 -7.10
CA ASN A 248 24.74 -12.18 -6.54
C ASN A 248 24.71 -12.28 -5.01
N LYS A 249 25.88 -12.36 -4.33
CA LYS A 249 26.03 -12.35 -2.87
C LYS A 249 26.98 -11.25 -2.43
N GLN A 250 26.55 -10.46 -1.45
CA GLN A 250 27.33 -9.37 -0.88
C GLN A 250 27.13 -9.32 0.64
N LYS A 251 28.23 -9.00 1.38
CA LYS A 251 28.18 -8.84 2.84
C LYS A 251 27.72 -7.44 3.18
N PHE A 252 27.05 -7.30 4.32
CA PHE A 252 26.67 -6.03 4.91
C PHE A 252 26.88 -6.02 6.43
N SER A 253 27.01 -4.81 6.98
CA SER A 253 27.05 -4.55 8.42
C SER A 253 26.30 -3.25 8.69
N ILE A 254 25.42 -3.27 9.72
CA ILE A 254 24.62 -2.11 10.14
C ILE A 254 24.75 -2.01 11.66
N SER A 255 25.21 -0.86 12.14
CA SER A 255 25.57 -0.70 13.57
C SER A 255 24.37 -0.55 14.47
N LYS A 256 23.33 0.18 14.04
CA LYS A 256 22.19 0.51 14.90
C LYS A 256 20.87 0.07 14.29
N LYS A 257 19.97 -0.36 15.15
CA LYS A 257 18.57 -0.56 14.83
C LYS A 257 17.96 0.70 14.23
N GLY A 258 17.16 0.53 13.19
CA GLY A 258 16.53 1.62 12.44
C GLY A 258 17.41 2.25 11.36
N GLU A 259 18.69 1.88 11.26
CA GLU A 259 19.56 2.32 10.16
C GLU A 259 19.35 1.44 8.92
N GLU A 260 19.56 2.02 7.74
CA GLU A 260 19.52 1.35 6.45
C GLU A 260 20.90 1.27 5.80
N ALA A 261 21.15 0.17 5.10
CA ALA A 261 22.27 0.02 4.18
C ALA A 261 21.76 -0.25 2.78
N SER A 262 22.34 0.39 1.78
CA SER A 262 22.02 0.14 0.36
C SER A 262 23.11 -0.74 -0.27
N ILE A 263 22.68 -1.83 -0.91
CA ILE A 263 23.54 -2.74 -1.68
C ILE A 263 23.08 -2.71 -3.12
N THR A 264 23.99 -2.41 -4.04
CA THR A 264 23.69 -2.37 -5.47
C THR A 264 24.13 -3.65 -6.17
N PHE A 265 23.22 -4.24 -6.94
CA PHE A 265 23.48 -5.37 -7.83
C PHE A 265 23.46 -4.91 -9.29
N ILE A 266 24.25 -5.55 -10.14
CA ILE A 266 24.18 -5.36 -11.59
C ILE A 266 23.37 -6.52 -12.16
N LEU A 267 22.20 -6.18 -12.72
CA LEU A 267 21.28 -7.15 -13.33
C LEU A 267 21.32 -7.04 -14.85
N THR A 268 21.61 -8.16 -15.52
CA THR A 268 21.63 -8.31 -16.97
C THR A 268 20.38 -9.05 -17.42
N PRO A 269 19.57 -8.49 -18.34
CA PRO A 269 18.38 -9.16 -18.86
C PRO A 269 18.73 -10.24 -19.88
N PRO A 270 17.80 -11.18 -20.19
CA PRO A 270 17.94 -12.11 -21.31
C PRO A 270 17.87 -11.39 -22.68
N GLU A 271 18.30 -12.06 -23.75
CA GLU A 271 18.21 -11.52 -25.11
C GLU A 271 16.76 -11.33 -25.58
N ASN A 272 15.90 -12.30 -25.29
CA ASN A 272 14.49 -12.29 -25.68
C ASN A 272 13.61 -11.58 -24.66
N GLU A 273 12.41 -11.16 -25.09
CA GLU A 273 11.38 -10.65 -24.19
C GLU A 273 11.05 -11.68 -23.10
N ASP A 274 11.02 -11.22 -21.85
CA ASP A 274 10.77 -12.05 -20.66
C ASP A 274 10.16 -11.22 -19.54
N GLU A 275 9.34 -11.87 -18.74
CA GLU A 275 8.79 -11.32 -17.50
C GLU A 275 9.13 -12.26 -16.35
N ASN A 276 9.73 -11.74 -15.30
CA ASN A 276 10.15 -12.53 -14.16
C ASN A 276 10.10 -11.71 -12.87
N TYR A 277 10.47 -12.34 -11.75
CA TYR A 277 10.63 -11.68 -10.45
C TYR A 277 12.04 -11.89 -9.92
N ILE A 278 12.54 -10.87 -9.24
CA ILE A 278 13.78 -10.92 -8.47
C ILE A 278 13.46 -10.77 -6.99
N SER A 279 14.20 -11.44 -6.13
CA SER A 279 13.96 -11.45 -4.68
C SER A 279 15.28 -11.41 -3.91
N PRO A 280 15.46 -10.50 -2.94
CA PRO A 280 16.59 -10.51 -2.04
C PRO A 280 16.37 -11.52 -0.91
N ILE A 281 17.41 -12.27 -0.57
CA ILE A 281 17.45 -13.14 0.59
C ILE A 281 18.55 -12.66 1.52
N ILE A 282 18.18 -12.18 2.70
CA ILE A 282 19.13 -11.83 3.75
C ILE A 282 19.42 -13.08 4.57
N ARG A 283 20.71 -13.35 4.82
CA ARG A 283 21.16 -14.46 5.69
C ARG A 283 21.90 -13.93 6.90
N ILE A 284 21.36 -14.21 8.09
CA ILE A 284 21.92 -13.84 9.38
C ILE A 284 21.98 -15.11 10.23
N ASN A 285 23.19 -15.49 10.68
CA ASN A 285 23.42 -16.70 11.51
C ASN A 285 22.75 -17.96 10.91
N GLY A 286 22.75 -18.11 9.58
CA GLY A 286 22.16 -19.25 8.89
C GLY A 286 20.64 -19.14 8.67
N LYS A 287 19.95 -18.18 9.26
CA LYS A 287 18.51 -17.91 9.04
C LYS A 287 18.33 -17.06 7.79
N ALA A 288 17.39 -17.47 6.93
CA ALA A 288 17.01 -16.71 5.73
C ALA A 288 15.81 -15.80 6.02
N LEU A 289 15.91 -14.53 5.64
CA LEU A 289 14.87 -13.52 5.76
C LEU A 289 14.55 -13.01 4.35
N THR A 290 13.27 -12.99 4.00
CA THR A 290 12.79 -12.70 2.63
C THR A 290 11.71 -11.62 2.60
N TYR A 291 11.60 -10.84 3.66
CA TYR A 291 10.51 -9.88 3.83
C TYR A 291 10.95 -8.45 3.53
N GLN A 292 10.03 -7.67 2.97
CA GLN A 292 9.99 -6.22 3.03
C GLN A 292 8.98 -5.77 4.08
N LEU A 293 9.22 -4.61 4.68
CA LEU A 293 8.31 -3.97 5.62
C LEU A 293 7.68 -2.74 4.98
N GLU A 294 6.36 -2.72 4.93
CA GLU A 294 5.56 -1.54 4.59
C GLU A 294 4.93 -1.00 5.88
N VAL A 295 5.11 0.27 6.17
CA VAL A 295 4.52 0.92 7.35
C VAL A 295 3.43 1.89 6.90
N ILE A 296 2.23 1.76 7.47
CA ILE A 296 1.07 2.62 7.21
C ILE A 296 0.79 3.46 8.47
N PRO A 297 1.32 4.70 8.55
CA PRO A 297 1.27 5.52 9.76
C PRO A 297 0.17 6.59 9.68
N TYR A 298 -1.04 6.27 9.22
CA TYR A 298 -2.11 7.26 9.16
C TYR A 298 -2.56 7.69 10.56
N PRO A 299 -2.70 9.01 10.84
CA PRO A 299 -2.97 9.50 12.20
C PRO A 299 -4.35 9.14 12.75
N HIS A 300 -5.29 8.67 11.94
CA HIS A 300 -6.65 8.30 12.32
C HIS A 300 -6.84 6.80 12.57
N ILE A 301 -5.80 6.00 12.40
CA ILE A 301 -5.78 4.55 12.68
C ILE A 301 -4.50 4.19 13.43
N PRO A 302 -4.48 3.08 14.19
CA PRO A 302 -3.24 2.55 14.74
C PRO A 302 -2.25 2.24 13.61
N LYS A 303 -0.96 2.52 13.82
CA LYS A 303 0.11 2.17 12.90
C LYS A 303 0.00 0.70 12.50
N GLN A 304 0.06 0.42 11.20
CA GLN A 304 0.09 -0.93 10.66
C GLN A 304 1.46 -1.21 10.06
N SER A 305 2.06 -2.32 10.47
CA SER A 305 3.31 -2.85 9.90
C SER A 305 2.99 -4.10 9.09
N VAL A 306 3.20 -4.03 7.78
CA VAL A 306 2.84 -5.09 6.84
C VAL A 306 4.12 -5.74 6.33
N LEU A 307 4.34 -7.00 6.68
CA LEU A 307 5.41 -7.82 6.15
C LEU A 307 4.92 -8.57 4.91
N MET A 308 5.58 -8.35 3.80
CA MET A 308 5.30 -9.01 2.52
C MET A 308 6.59 -9.62 1.96
N PRO A 309 6.50 -10.58 1.04
CA PRO A 309 7.69 -11.03 0.30
C PRO A 309 8.41 -9.84 -0.34
N ALA A 310 9.70 -9.74 -0.16
CA ALA A 310 10.53 -8.75 -0.83
C ALA A 310 10.74 -9.22 -2.28
N GLU A 311 10.06 -8.61 -3.23
CA GLU A 311 10.15 -8.95 -4.64
C GLU A 311 9.99 -7.71 -5.52
N ALA A 312 10.64 -7.73 -6.70
CA ALA A 312 10.37 -6.77 -7.77
C ALA A 312 10.16 -7.53 -9.08
N LYS A 313 9.22 -7.06 -9.90
CA LYS A 313 9.01 -7.58 -11.25
C LYS A 313 10.09 -7.03 -12.16
N VAL A 314 10.68 -7.87 -12.99
CA VAL A 314 11.62 -7.48 -14.03
C VAL A 314 11.03 -7.83 -15.38
N VAL A 315 11.08 -6.89 -16.31
CA VAL A 315 10.47 -7.03 -17.63
C VAL A 315 11.51 -6.68 -18.70
N ARG A 316 11.85 -7.64 -19.54
CA ARG A 316 12.63 -7.43 -20.76
C ARG A 316 11.66 -7.33 -21.92
N LEU A 317 11.62 -6.17 -22.58
CA LEU A 317 10.78 -5.97 -23.75
C LEU A 317 11.55 -5.32 -24.90
N ASN A 318 11.19 -5.68 -26.13
CA ASN A 318 11.69 -5.04 -27.33
C ASN A 318 10.81 -3.84 -27.61
N LEU A 319 11.30 -2.65 -27.29
CA LEU A 319 10.56 -1.41 -27.41
C LEU A 319 11.29 -0.45 -28.33
N GLU A 320 10.64 -0.13 -29.43
CA GLU A 320 11.03 0.97 -30.30
C GLU A 320 10.33 2.27 -29.85
N LYS A 321 11.03 3.39 -29.92
CA LYS A 321 10.47 4.70 -29.58
C LYS A 321 11.01 5.79 -30.49
N ALA A 322 10.19 6.78 -30.79
CA ALA A 322 10.59 8.01 -31.48
C ALA A 322 10.34 9.23 -30.57
N GLY A 323 11.28 10.18 -30.63
CA GLY A 323 11.30 11.30 -29.69
C GLY A 323 12.05 10.97 -28.39
N ARG A 324 12.26 12.01 -27.59
CA ARG A 324 13.02 11.91 -26.35
C ARG A 324 12.42 12.73 -25.20
N ASN A 325 11.95 13.94 -25.49
CA ASN A 325 11.57 14.92 -24.49
C ASN A 325 10.04 14.93 -24.31
N ILE A 326 9.56 14.57 -23.15
CA ILE A 326 8.12 14.48 -22.82
C ILE A 326 7.79 15.51 -21.73
N GLY A 327 6.79 16.35 -22.00
CA GLY A 327 6.18 17.16 -20.96
C GLY A 327 5.07 16.35 -20.25
N TYR A 328 5.09 16.29 -18.93
CA TYR A 328 4.09 15.59 -18.15
C TYR A 328 3.37 16.52 -17.17
N ILE A 329 2.08 16.73 -17.36
CA ILE A 329 1.23 17.54 -16.47
C ILE A 329 0.54 16.58 -15.49
N LYS A 330 0.89 16.66 -14.20
CA LYS A 330 0.34 15.78 -13.16
C LYS A 330 -1.16 16.02 -12.97
N GLY A 331 -1.90 14.93 -12.85
CA GLY A 331 -3.31 14.93 -12.48
C GLY A 331 -3.56 14.51 -11.03
N ALA A 332 -4.48 13.59 -10.82
CA ALA A 332 -4.86 13.10 -9.48
C ALA A 332 -3.76 12.25 -8.78
N GLY A 333 -2.69 11.95 -9.49
CA GLY A 333 -1.54 11.19 -9.02
C GLY A 333 -1.45 9.82 -9.70
N ASP A 334 -0.33 9.61 -10.38
CA ASP A 334 0.03 8.35 -11.03
C ASP A 334 1.56 8.25 -11.20
N GLU A 335 2.05 7.09 -11.59
CA GLU A 335 3.47 6.79 -11.82
C GLU A 335 3.82 6.74 -13.32
N VAL A 336 2.97 7.27 -14.22
CA VAL A 336 3.19 7.22 -15.67
C VAL A 336 4.50 7.93 -16.04
N ALA A 337 4.75 9.11 -15.48
CA ALA A 337 6.01 9.85 -15.72
C ALA A 337 7.23 9.01 -15.39
N LYS A 338 7.27 8.36 -14.21
CA LYS A 338 8.37 7.49 -13.78
C LYS A 338 8.51 6.26 -14.69
N SER A 339 7.38 5.69 -15.12
CA SER A 339 7.37 4.56 -16.05
C SER A 339 7.98 4.92 -17.42
N LEU A 340 7.73 6.15 -17.91
CA LEU A 340 8.35 6.63 -19.16
C LEU A 340 9.86 6.89 -19.01
N GLU A 341 10.30 7.39 -17.85
CA GLU A 341 11.73 7.53 -17.53
C GLU A 341 12.45 6.18 -17.59
N GLN A 342 11.85 5.10 -17.08
CA GLN A 342 12.43 3.76 -17.11
C GLN A 342 12.70 3.23 -18.53
N ILE A 343 11.88 3.61 -19.51
CA ILE A 343 12.09 3.23 -20.92
C ILE A 343 12.92 4.27 -21.70
N GLY A 344 13.55 5.21 -20.98
CA GLY A 344 14.57 6.13 -21.50
C GLY A 344 14.01 7.39 -22.17
N TYR A 345 12.80 7.85 -21.83
CA TYR A 345 12.38 9.21 -22.11
C TYR A 345 12.94 10.18 -21.06
N THR A 346 13.20 11.41 -21.47
CA THR A 346 13.44 12.54 -20.56
C THR A 346 12.10 13.18 -20.27
N VAL A 347 11.64 13.10 -19.03
CA VAL A 347 10.30 13.59 -18.64
C VAL A 347 10.43 14.84 -17.77
N GLU A 348 9.90 15.96 -18.26
CA GLU A 348 9.77 17.17 -17.47
C GLU A 348 8.36 17.26 -16.88
N ARG A 349 8.27 17.33 -15.54
CA ARG A 349 7.01 17.50 -14.81
C ARG A 349 6.61 18.96 -14.84
N ILE A 350 5.52 19.27 -15.55
CA ILE A 350 5.03 20.63 -15.81
C ILE A 350 3.94 20.98 -14.80
N GLU A 351 4.17 22.04 -14.03
CA GLU A 351 3.14 22.64 -13.19
C GLU A 351 2.23 23.54 -14.04
N PRO A 352 0.89 23.50 -13.88
CA PRO A 352 -0.05 24.31 -14.66
C PRO A 352 0.27 25.81 -14.67
N SER A 353 0.77 26.35 -13.56
CA SER A 353 1.17 27.77 -13.41
C SER A 353 2.35 28.18 -14.30
N THR A 354 3.16 27.21 -14.73
CA THR A 354 4.38 27.50 -15.53
C THR A 354 4.16 27.38 -17.04
N ILE A 355 3.06 26.76 -17.49
CA ILE A 355 2.82 26.43 -18.90
C ILE A 355 3.06 27.62 -19.86
N GLN A 356 2.57 28.82 -19.53
CA GLN A 356 2.73 29.98 -20.42
C GLN A 356 4.15 30.59 -20.45
N LYS A 357 5.06 30.12 -19.57
CA LYS A 357 6.46 30.54 -19.53
C LYS A 357 7.38 29.53 -20.22
N LEU A 358 6.87 28.33 -20.53
CA LEU A 358 7.65 27.27 -21.14
C LEU A 358 7.62 27.34 -22.65
N ASN A 359 8.72 26.93 -23.26
CA ASN A 359 8.74 26.64 -24.69
C ASN A 359 8.17 25.24 -24.92
N LEU A 360 6.86 25.15 -25.17
CA LEU A 360 6.18 23.86 -25.35
C LEU A 360 6.68 23.11 -26.60
N ASP A 361 7.18 23.83 -27.62
CA ASP A 361 7.72 23.21 -28.84
C ASP A 361 9.01 22.40 -28.60
N ALA A 362 9.61 22.52 -27.41
CA ALA A 362 10.77 21.70 -27.02
C ALA A 362 10.38 20.26 -26.69
N PHE A 363 9.09 19.99 -26.46
CA PHE A 363 8.59 18.65 -26.16
C PHE A 363 8.17 17.91 -27.44
N ASP A 364 8.53 16.65 -27.53
CA ASP A 364 8.09 15.77 -28.61
C ASP A 364 6.62 15.38 -28.46
N ALA A 365 6.17 15.22 -27.20
CA ALA A 365 4.78 15.06 -26.83
C ALA A 365 4.53 15.65 -25.44
N ILE A 366 3.28 16.07 -25.19
CA ILE A 366 2.82 16.49 -23.87
C ILE A 366 1.72 15.53 -23.43
N VAL A 367 1.88 14.95 -22.22
CA VAL A 367 0.93 14.03 -21.60
C VAL A 367 0.25 14.74 -20.43
N VAL A 368 -1.07 14.73 -20.44
CA VAL A 368 -1.90 15.20 -19.33
C VAL A 368 -2.32 13.98 -18.52
N GLY A 369 -1.93 13.94 -17.24
CA GLY A 369 -2.20 12.85 -16.32
C GLY A 369 -3.68 12.65 -16.02
N ILE A 370 -3.99 11.52 -15.39
CA ILE A 370 -5.38 11.14 -15.09
C ILE A 370 -6.09 12.23 -14.27
N ARG A 371 -7.33 12.53 -14.63
CA ARG A 371 -8.23 13.46 -13.93
C ARG A 371 -7.65 14.87 -13.74
N ALA A 372 -6.66 15.27 -14.53
CA ALA A 372 -5.98 16.55 -14.34
C ALA A 372 -6.96 17.74 -14.39
N TYR A 373 -7.93 17.73 -15.30
CA TYR A 373 -8.95 18.78 -15.38
C TYR A 373 -10.04 18.68 -14.29
N ASN A 374 -10.12 17.56 -13.59
CA ASN A 374 -11.02 17.43 -12.42
C ASN A 374 -10.41 18.02 -11.15
N VAL A 375 -9.06 18.04 -11.04
CA VAL A 375 -8.35 18.44 -9.81
C VAL A 375 -7.63 19.80 -9.94
N SER A 376 -7.52 20.36 -11.15
CA SER A 376 -6.83 21.64 -11.39
C SER A 376 -7.68 22.59 -12.23
N ASP A 377 -8.26 23.61 -11.60
CA ASP A 377 -8.95 24.69 -12.32
C ASP A 377 -7.96 25.57 -13.10
N GLU A 378 -6.74 25.70 -12.62
CA GLU A 378 -5.71 26.46 -13.32
C GLU A 378 -5.36 25.82 -14.67
N LEU A 379 -5.31 24.48 -14.76
CA LEU A 379 -5.05 23.79 -16.01
C LEU A 379 -6.14 24.06 -17.06
N LYS A 380 -7.41 24.20 -16.65
CA LYS A 380 -8.51 24.53 -17.56
C LYS A 380 -8.25 25.86 -18.28
N LEU A 381 -7.67 26.85 -17.59
CA LEU A 381 -7.31 28.14 -18.15
C LEU A 381 -6.13 28.06 -19.12
N LYS A 382 -5.33 27.00 -19.05
CA LYS A 382 -4.16 26.79 -19.93
C LYS A 382 -4.47 25.88 -21.13
N GLN A 383 -5.66 25.29 -21.21
CA GLN A 383 -6.05 24.40 -22.30
C GLN A 383 -5.85 25.03 -23.70
N PRO A 384 -6.16 26.30 -23.96
CA PRO A 384 -5.92 26.90 -25.26
C PRO A 384 -4.43 26.85 -25.69
N LEU A 385 -3.49 27.00 -24.76
CA LEU A 385 -2.05 26.92 -25.03
C LEU A 385 -1.62 25.50 -25.41
N LEU A 386 -2.18 24.49 -24.73
CA LEU A 386 -1.92 23.08 -25.03
C LEU A 386 -2.52 22.68 -26.39
N LEU A 387 -3.70 23.20 -26.72
CA LEU A 387 -4.28 23.01 -28.05
C LEU A 387 -3.47 23.72 -29.13
N GLU A 388 -2.96 24.91 -28.86
CA GLU A 388 -2.08 25.62 -29.79
C GLU A 388 -0.77 24.84 -30.04
N TYR A 389 -0.15 24.29 -29.00
CA TYR A 389 0.99 23.37 -29.13
C TYR A 389 0.69 22.22 -30.09
N ALA A 390 -0.45 21.52 -29.90
CA ALA A 390 -0.87 20.45 -30.80
C ALA A 390 -1.10 20.97 -32.24
N LYS A 391 -1.79 22.11 -32.39
CA LYS A 391 -2.06 22.74 -33.70
C LYS A 391 -0.77 23.08 -34.46
N ASN A 392 0.30 23.44 -33.78
CA ASN A 392 1.59 23.83 -34.35
C ASN A 392 2.48 22.61 -34.70
N GLY A 393 2.12 21.40 -34.34
CA GLY A 393 2.83 20.18 -34.72
C GLY A 393 3.16 19.21 -33.57
N GLY A 394 2.79 19.57 -32.34
CA GLY A 394 2.99 18.72 -31.17
C GLY A 394 1.98 17.57 -31.10
N THR A 395 2.28 16.60 -30.26
CA THR A 395 1.36 15.52 -29.91
C THR A 395 0.86 15.73 -28.48
N LEU A 396 -0.42 16.02 -28.32
CA LEU A 396 -1.08 16.20 -27.02
C LEU A 396 -1.90 14.98 -26.66
N ILE A 397 -1.54 14.33 -25.54
CA ILE A 397 -2.17 13.10 -25.07
C ILE A 397 -2.91 13.40 -23.76
N LEU A 398 -4.21 13.20 -23.73
CA LEU A 398 -5.02 13.31 -22.53
C LEU A 398 -5.43 11.92 -22.05
N GLN A 399 -5.07 11.60 -20.83
CA GLN A 399 -5.60 10.44 -20.12
C GLN A 399 -6.99 10.77 -19.55
N TYR A 400 -7.73 9.76 -19.10
CA TYR A 400 -9.11 9.91 -18.70
C TYR A 400 -9.38 11.04 -17.70
N ASN A 401 -10.52 11.68 -17.84
CA ASN A 401 -11.12 12.59 -16.88
C ASN A 401 -12.53 12.09 -16.52
N THR A 402 -12.99 12.35 -15.30
CA THR A 402 -14.29 11.84 -14.84
C THR A 402 -15.45 12.69 -15.36
N ALA A 403 -16.58 12.03 -15.61
CA ALA A 403 -17.87 12.65 -15.92
C ALA A 403 -18.94 12.13 -14.95
N GLY A 404 -19.66 13.03 -14.27
CA GLY A 404 -20.68 12.64 -13.33
C GLY A 404 -21.43 13.81 -12.68
N ARG A 405 -22.39 13.51 -11.79
CA ARG A 405 -23.20 14.54 -11.11
C ARG A 405 -22.39 15.55 -10.30
N ARG A 406 -21.24 15.15 -9.78
CA ARG A 406 -20.35 15.99 -8.95
C ARG A 406 -19.21 16.60 -9.76
N ASP A 407 -18.82 15.96 -10.86
CA ASP A 407 -17.72 16.37 -11.73
C ASP A 407 -18.35 16.84 -13.04
N ARG A 408 -18.54 18.15 -13.19
CA ARG A 408 -18.95 18.71 -14.51
C ARG A 408 -17.82 18.48 -15.49
N PRO A 409 -18.09 17.82 -16.64
CA PRO A 409 -17.09 17.68 -17.69
C PRO A 409 -16.58 19.06 -18.10
N PHE A 410 -15.28 19.18 -18.32
CA PHE A 410 -14.73 20.37 -18.92
C PHE A 410 -15.05 20.33 -20.42
N GLU A 411 -15.91 21.24 -20.89
CA GLU A 411 -16.45 21.21 -22.26
C GLU A 411 -15.38 21.47 -23.33
N GLU A 412 -14.33 22.24 -22.98
CA GLU A 412 -13.24 22.60 -23.89
C GLU A 412 -12.05 21.61 -23.81
N LEU A 413 -12.29 20.39 -23.37
CA LEU A 413 -11.26 19.38 -23.18
C LEU A 413 -10.49 19.05 -24.46
N ALA A 414 -11.15 19.05 -25.59
CA ALA A 414 -10.64 18.62 -26.88
C ALA A 414 -10.79 19.71 -27.97
N PRO A 415 -10.01 19.64 -29.07
CA PRO A 415 -10.09 20.61 -30.16
C PRO A 415 -11.38 20.51 -30.97
N TYR A 416 -12.11 19.41 -30.82
CA TYR A 416 -13.38 19.12 -31.49
C TYR A 416 -14.38 18.59 -30.49
N PRO A 417 -15.71 18.66 -30.76
CA PRO A 417 -16.73 18.13 -29.87
C PRO A 417 -16.42 16.69 -29.41
N LEU A 418 -16.43 16.48 -28.12
CA LEU A 418 -16.16 15.20 -27.46
C LEU A 418 -16.93 15.15 -26.14
N THR A 419 -17.78 14.15 -25.97
CA THR A 419 -18.60 13.99 -24.77
C THR A 419 -18.11 12.81 -23.96
N LEU A 420 -17.57 13.11 -22.77
CA LEU A 420 -17.18 12.07 -21.82
C LEU A 420 -18.41 11.37 -21.24
N SER A 421 -18.31 10.08 -21.04
CA SER A 421 -19.35 9.27 -20.42
C SER A 421 -18.81 8.48 -19.22
N ARG A 422 -19.63 7.59 -18.69
CA ARG A 422 -19.24 6.62 -17.67
C ARG A 422 -19.01 5.22 -18.28
N ASP A 423 -18.89 5.14 -19.59
CA ASP A 423 -18.54 3.90 -20.28
C ASP A 423 -17.18 3.42 -19.81
N ARG A 424 -17.06 2.14 -19.59
CA ARG A 424 -15.89 1.47 -19.09
C ARG A 424 -15.85 0.01 -19.55
N VAL A 425 -14.72 -0.63 -19.39
CA VAL A 425 -14.56 -2.08 -19.50
C VAL A 425 -13.75 -2.52 -18.28
N THR A 426 -14.42 -3.27 -17.40
CA THR A 426 -13.89 -3.64 -16.08
C THR A 426 -13.20 -4.99 -16.05
N ASP A 427 -13.46 -5.86 -17.02
CA ASP A 427 -12.76 -7.12 -17.19
C ASP A 427 -11.44 -6.88 -17.92
N GLU A 428 -10.34 -7.03 -17.21
CA GLU A 428 -8.98 -6.90 -17.75
C GLU A 428 -8.64 -7.96 -18.81
N ASN A 429 -9.45 -9.01 -18.94
CA ASN A 429 -9.29 -10.06 -19.94
C ASN A 429 -10.23 -9.89 -21.14
N SER A 430 -11.11 -8.89 -21.13
CA SER A 430 -11.99 -8.60 -22.28
C SER A 430 -11.24 -8.56 -23.59
N GLU A 431 -11.81 -9.13 -24.63
CA GLU A 431 -11.24 -9.09 -25.98
C GLU A 431 -11.17 -7.66 -26.50
N VAL A 432 -10.02 -7.30 -27.10
CA VAL A 432 -9.80 -6.00 -27.72
C VAL A 432 -9.70 -6.16 -29.23
N SER A 433 -10.63 -5.56 -29.96
CA SER A 433 -10.61 -5.55 -31.42
C SER A 433 -9.92 -4.29 -31.95
N LEU A 434 -8.97 -4.46 -32.87
CA LEU A 434 -8.30 -3.36 -33.58
C LEU A 434 -9.20 -2.90 -34.74
N ILE A 435 -9.97 -1.83 -34.57
CA ILE A 435 -10.96 -1.38 -35.58
C ILE A 435 -10.39 -0.40 -36.61
N ALA A 436 -9.19 0.10 -36.38
CA ALA A 436 -8.43 0.89 -37.34
C ALA A 436 -7.03 0.26 -37.52
N PRO A 437 -6.92 -0.96 -38.07
CA PRO A 437 -5.67 -1.72 -38.08
C PRO A 437 -4.52 -1.05 -38.82
N ASP A 438 -4.81 -0.21 -39.82
CA ASP A 438 -3.79 0.51 -40.62
C ASP A 438 -3.39 1.84 -39.98
N HIS A 439 -4.01 2.23 -38.85
CA HIS A 439 -3.70 3.49 -38.20
C HIS A 439 -2.26 3.50 -37.67
N PRO A 440 -1.48 4.57 -37.90
CA PRO A 440 -0.09 4.67 -37.45
C PRO A 440 0.15 4.34 -35.98
N ILE A 441 -0.77 4.69 -35.09
CA ILE A 441 -0.69 4.42 -33.65
C ILE A 441 -0.61 2.92 -33.32
N LEU A 442 -1.06 2.04 -34.21
CA LEU A 442 -0.98 0.59 -34.07
C LEU A 442 0.24 -0.02 -34.77
N ASN A 443 0.96 0.78 -35.57
CA ASN A 443 2.02 0.27 -36.44
C ASN A 443 3.35 0.99 -36.34
N PHE A 444 3.43 2.11 -35.61
CA PHE A 444 4.66 2.91 -35.51
C PHE A 444 4.89 3.44 -34.11
N PRO A 445 6.11 3.29 -33.54
CA PRO A 445 7.23 2.50 -34.07
C PRO A 445 7.07 1.00 -33.78
N ASN A 446 6.12 0.59 -32.94
CA ASN A 446 5.86 -0.82 -32.61
C ASN A 446 4.59 -1.30 -33.32
N THR A 447 4.58 -2.55 -33.76
CA THR A 447 3.35 -3.20 -34.23
C THR A 447 2.56 -3.72 -33.02
N ILE A 448 1.32 -3.22 -32.87
CA ILE A 448 0.40 -3.61 -31.81
C ILE A 448 -0.52 -4.73 -32.31
N SER A 449 -0.69 -5.73 -31.50
CA SER A 449 -1.56 -6.89 -31.78
C SER A 449 -2.41 -7.22 -30.56
N GLN A 450 -3.31 -8.18 -30.68
CA GLN A 450 -4.11 -8.66 -29.53
C GLN A 450 -3.26 -9.21 -28.36
N LYS A 451 -2.01 -9.65 -28.64
CA LYS A 451 -1.08 -10.13 -27.61
C LYS A 451 -0.68 -9.02 -26.63
N ASP A 452 -0.67 -7.76 -27.10
CA ASP A 452 -0.27 -6.62 -26.31
C ASP A 452 -1.33 -6.20 -25.28
N PHE A 453 -2.52 -6.80 -25.34
CA PHE A 453 -3.58 -6.65 -24.36
C PHE A 453 -3.64 -7.82 -23.35
N LYS A 454 -2.72 -8.77 -23.39
CA LYS A 454 -2.61 -9.82 -22.37
C LYS A 454 -1.88 -9.33 -21.15
N GLY A 455 -2.28 -9.85 -19.97
CA GLY A 455 -1.65 -9.53 -18.69
C GLY A 455 -1.96 -8.12 -18.17
N TRP A 456 -2.94 -7.44 -18.75
CA TRP A 456 -3.47 -6.21 -18.18
C TRP A 456 -4.06 -6.48 -16.79
N VAL A 457 -4.09 -5.46 -15.93
CA VAL A 457 -4.48 -5.60 -14.53
C VAL A 457 -5.70 -4.74 -14.18
N GLN A 458 -6.61 -5.29 -13.40
CA GLN A 458 -7.80 -4.66 -12.84
C GLN A 458 -8.90 -4.29 -13.85
N GLU A 459 -8.58 -3.61 -14.96
CA GLU A 459 -9.57 -3.12 -15.92
C GLU A 459 -8.92 -2.73 -17.25
N ARG A 460 -9.67 -2.72 -18.34
CA ARG A 460 -9.21 -2.16 -19.62
C ARG A 460 -9.18 -0.65 -19.59
N GLY A 461 -10.18 -0.04 -18.99
CA GLY A 461 -10.28 1.41 -18.91
C GLY A 461 -11.64 1.94 -18.51
N LEU A 462 -11.72 3.25 -18.35
CA LEU A 462 -12.87 3.94 -17.76
C LEU A 462 -13.08 5.34 -18.34
N TYR A 463 -14.32 5.84 -18.18
CA TYR A 463 -14.75 7.17 -18.64
C TYR A 463 -14.51 7.38 -20.14
N PHE A 464 -14.85 6.38 -20.95
CA PHE A 464 -14.75 6.50 -22.40
C PHE A 464 -15.74 7.54 -22.91
N PRO A 465 -15.35 8.39 -23.88
CA PRO A 465 -16.30 9.18 -24.63
C PRO A 465 -17.31 8.26 -25.35
N ASN A 466 -18.57 8.69 -25.41
CA ASN A 466 -19.63 7.99 -26.17
C ASN A 466 -20.15 8.78 -27.34
N GLN A 467 -19.76 10.05 -27.49
CA GLN A 467 -20.03 10.90 -28.63
C GLN A 467 -18.80 11.74 -28.96
N TRP A 468 -18.45 11.82 -30.21
CA TRP A 468 -17.33 12.64 -30.70
C TRP A 468 -17.55 13.08 -32.16
N ASP A 469 -16.80 14.12 -32.56
CA ASP A 469 -16.74 14.63 -33.91
C ASP A 469 -16.11 13.60 -34.87
N ASN A 470 -16.52 13.59 -36.13
CA ASN A 470 -16.05 12.65 -37.18
C ASN A 470 -14.54 12.77 -37.49
N ARG A 471 -13.88 13.81 -37.04
CA ARG A 471 -12.44 13.98 -37.16
C ARG A 471 -11.66 13.09 -36.19
N PHE A 472 -12.31 12.54 -35.17
CA PHE A 472 -11.70 11.53 -34.33
C PHE A 472 -11.80 10.14 -34.99
N THR A 473 -10.68 9.43 -35.00
CA THR A 473 -10.61 8.03 -35.39
C THR A 473 -10.65 7.17 -34.12
N PRO A 474 -11.69 6.37 -33.88
CA PRO A 474 -11.67 5.34 -32.85
C PRO A 474 -10.76 4.19 -33.30
N VAL A 475 -9.85 3.78 -32.40
CA VAL A 475 -8.80 2.81 -32.76
C VAL A 475 -9.12 1.40 -32.29
N LEU A 476 -9.77 1.29 -31.11
CA LEU A 476 -10.03 0.03 -30.43
C LEU A 476 -11.52 -0.13 -30.14
N SER A 477 -11.97 -1.40 -30.07
CA SER A 477 -13.31 -1.77 -29.61
C SER A 477 -13.20 -2.86 -28.55
N MET A 478 -13.95 -2.75 -27.47
CA MET A 478 -13.97 -3.69 -26.36
C MET A 478 -15.27 -3.57 -25.55
N ASN A 479 -15.61 -4.60 -24.78
CA ASN A 479 -16.81 -4.61 -23.91
C ASN A 479 -16.66 -5.65 -22.80
N ASP A 480 -17.35 -5.42 -21.69
CA ASP A 480 -17.59 -6.45 -20.68
C ASP A 480 -18.60 -7.47 -21.22
N GLU A 481 -18.60 -8.69 -20.69
CA GLU A 481 -19.51 -9.76 -21.12
C GLU A 481 -20.98 -9.30 -21.00
N GLY A 482 -21.75 -9.52 -22.06
CA GLY A 482 -23.16 -9.13 -22.12
C GLY A 482 -23.42 -7.65 -22.41
N GLU A 483 -22.38 -6.82 -22.56
CA GLU A 483 -22.52 -5.41 -22.94
C GLU A 483 -22.26 -5.18 -24.44
N SER A 484 -22.74 -4.03 -24.95
CA SER A 484 -22.42 -3.60 -26.31
C SER A 484 -20.99 -3.11 -26.44
N PRO A 485 -20.33 -3.31 -27.60
CA PRO A 485 -18.98 -2.81 -27.84
C PRO A 485 -18.84 -1.30 -27.65
N LYS A 486 -17.78 -0.89 -26.98
CA LYS A 486 -17.40 0.51 -26.74
C LYS A 486 -16.15 0.85 -27.54
N THR A 487 -16.20 1.93 -28.30
CA THR A 487 -15.13 2.33 -29.23
C THR A 487 -14.42 3.61 -28.85
N GLY A 488 -14.78 4.22 -27.72
CA GLY A 488 -14.22 5.49 -27.25
C GLY A 488 -12.97 5.36 -26.38
N SER A 489 -12.41 4.17 -26.19
CA SER A 489 -11.27 3.94 -25.28
C SER A 489 -9.97 4.61 -25.74
N LEU A 490 -9.76 4.73 -27.05
CA LEU A 490 -8.62 5.41 -27.67
C LEU A 490 -9.10 6.13 -28.93
N LEU A 491 -9.11 7.46 -28.87
CA LEU A 491 -9.53 8.37 -29.92
C LEU A 491 -8.36 9.23 -30.37
N VAL A 492 -8.12 9.28 -31.67
CA VAL A 492 -7.04 10.08 -32.28
C VAL A 492 -7.62 11.05 -33.29
N ALA A 493 -7.21 12.32 -33.20
CA ALA A 493 -7.60 13.32 -34.18
C ALA A 493 -6.39 14.11 -34.68
N PRO A 494 -6.25 14.37 -35.99
CA PRO A 494 -5.31 15.39 -36.50
C PRO A 494 -5.81 16.77 -36.06
N TYR A 495 -4.88 17.61 -35.64
CA TYR A 495 -5.18 19.00 -35.29
C TYR A 495 -4.11 19.95 -35.78
N GLY A 496 -4.43 20.72 -36.80
CA GLY A 496 -3.43 21.55 -37.48
C GLY A 496 -2.32 20.71 -38.12
N LYS A 497 -1.09 20.87 -37.61
CA LYS A 497 0.09 20.10 -38.06
C LYS A 497 0.40 18.90 -37.12
N GLY A 498 -0.24 18.81 -36.00
CA GLY A 498 0.03 17.78 -34.98
C GLY A 498 -1.20 16.91 -34.66
N HIS A 499 -1.21 16.34 -33.48
CA HIS A 499 -2.19 15.33 -33.09
C HIS A 499 -2.74 15.58 -31.69
N TYR A 500 -4.03 15.27 -31.53
CA TYR A 500 -4.69 15.19 -30.25
C TYR A 500 -5.13 13.75 -30.01
N ILE A 501 -4.83 13.21 -28.84
CA ILE A 501 -5.18 11.85 -28.44
C ILE A 501 -5.92 11.92 -27.11
N TYR A 502 -7.11 11.30 -27.05
CA TYR A 502 -7.78 11.00 -25.80
C TYR A 502 -7.71 9.50 -25.55
N THR A 503 -7.35 9.11 -24.32
CA THR A 503 -7.37 7.71 -23.92
C THR A 503 -8.05 7.53 -22.56
N GLY A 504 -9.03 6.64 -22.52
CA GLY A 504 -9.63 6.11 -21.29
C GLY A 504 -9.01 4.81 -20.82
N LEU A 505 -7.99 4.29 -21.54
CA LEU A 505 -7.27 3.08 -21.15
C LEU A 505 -6.53 3.28 -19.83
N SER A 506 -6.45 2.24 -19.00
CA SER A 506 -5.90 2.28 -17.65
C SER A 506 -4.37 2.27 -17.58
N PHE A 507 -3.68 3.05 -18.44
CA PHE A 507 -2.22 3.13 -18.47
C PHE A 507 -1.59 3.46 -17.12
N PHE A 508 -2.29 4.23 -16.27
CA PHE A 508 -1.86 4.57 -14.92
C PHE A 508 -1.78 3.36 -13.97
N ARG A 509 -2.36 2.21 -14.37
CA ARG A 509 -2.25 0.91 -13.69
C ARG A 509 -1.28 0.00 -14.43
N GLU A 510 -1.40 -0.05 -15.75
CA GLU A 510 -0.67 -0.99 -16.60
C GLU A 510 0.84 -0.70 -16.66
N LEU A 511 1.22 0.57 -16.75
CA LEU A 511 2.64 0.93 -16.80
C LEU A 511 3.35 0.64 -15.46
N PRO A 512 2.83 1.03 -14.29
CA PRO A 512 3.42 0.65 -13.00
C PRO A 512 3.39 -0.86 -12.73
N ALA A 513 2.46 -1.61 -13.33
CA ALA A 513 2.42 -3.07 -13.24
C ALA A 513 3.39 -3.77 -14.23
N GLY A 514 4.07 -3.00 -15.07
CA GLY A 514 5.06 -3.52 -16.02
C GLY A 514 4.44 -4.36 -17.12
N VAL A 515 3.30 -3.95 -17.68
CA VAL A 515 2.61 -4.65 -18.77
C VAL A 515 3.26 -4.29 -20.11
N PRO A 516 3.94 -5.23 -20.80
CA PRO A 516 4.74 -4.93 -21.99
C PRO A 516 3.95 -4.25 -23.11
N GLY A 517 2.75 -4.76 -23.43
CA GLY A 517 1.93 -4.22 -24.49
C GLY A 517 1.43 -2.80 -24.21
N ALA A 518 1.19 -2.46 -22.94
CA ALA A 518 0.83 -1.10 -22.56
C ALA A 518 1.99 -0.12 -22.82
N TYR A 519 3.23 -0.51 -22.52
CA TYR A 519 4.41 0.29 -22.87
C TYR A 519 4.56 0.49 -24.37
N LYS A 520 4.37 -0.57 -25.18
CA LYS A 520 4.44 -0.48 -26.65
C LYS A 520 3.39 0.49 -27.20
N LEU A 521 2.14 0.36 -26.77
CA LEU A 521 1.05 1.24 -27.23
C LEU A 521 1.26 2.69 -26.78
N PHE A 522 1.71 2.91 -25.52
CA PHE A 522 1.97 4.26 -25.03
C PHE A 522 3.14 4.92 -25.77
N ALA A 523 4.21 4.17 -26.05
CA ALA A 523 5.34 4.63 -26.86
C ALA A 523 4.89 5.01 -28.29
N ASN A 524 3.96 4.26 -28.88
CA ASN A 524 3.37 4.61 -30.18
C ASN A 524 2.58 5.91 -30.11
N MET A 525 1.80 6.12 -29.04
CA MET A 525 1.07 7.37 -28.83
C MET A 525 2.04 8.58 -28.78
N LEU A 526 3.13 8.45 -28.01
CA LEU A 526 4.17 9.48 -27.89
C LEU A 526 4.91 9.74 -29.20
N SER A 527 5.04 8.71 -30.04
CA SER A 527 5.82 8.75 -31.29
C SER A 527 5.02 9.22 -32.51
N LEU A 528 3.69 9.38 -32.40
CA LEU A 528 2.80 9.57 -33.53
C LEU A 528 3.19 10.77 -34.42
N GLY A 529 3.65 11.89 -33.84
CA GLY A 529 4.11 13.08 -34.59
C GLY A 529 5.50 12.94 -35.21
N LYS A 530 6.21 11.84 -34.98
CA LYS A 530 7.60 11.65 -35.42
C LYS A 530 7.74 10.74 -36.65
N GLN A 531 6.66 10.30 -37.25
CA GLN A 531 6.72 9.55 -38.49
C GLN A 531 7.38 10.39 -39.58
N LYS A 532 8.47 9.91 -40.16
CA LYS A 532 8.96 10.46 -41.42
C LYS A 532 7.94 10.09 -42.48
N LEU A 533 7.23 11.08 -42.99
CA LEU A 533 6.46 10.93 -44.23
C LEU A 533 7.48 10.49 -45.30
N ASP A 534 7.45 9.22 -45.69
CA ASP A 534 8.18 8.75 -46.87
C ASP A 534 7.63 9.51 -48.09
N LYS A 535 8.38 10.54 -48.49
CA LYS A 535 8.17 11.25 -49.75
C LYS A 535 8.58 10.34 -50.92
N LYS A 536 7.92 9.19 -51.06
CA LYS A 536 8.09 8.33 -52.24
C LYS A 536 6.78 7.60 -52.54
N THR A 537 5.76 8.32 -52.90
CA THR A 537 4.69 7.80 -53.76
C THR A 537 3.91 9.00 -54.32
N ASN A 538 4.53 9.72 -55.23
CA ASN A 538 3.82 10.41 -56.30
C ASN A 538 4.81 10.82 -57.37
N ILE A 539 4.65 10.22 -58.48
CA ILE A 539 4.79 10.69 -59.88
C ILE A 539 5.04 9.45 -60.71
N LYS A 540 3.98 8.87 -61.21
CA LYS A 540 3.87 8.35 -62.57
C LYS A 540 2.41 8.06 -62.93
N GLY A 541 1.96 8.77 -63.94
CA GLY A 541 0.80 8.46 -64.76
C GLY A 541 -0.31 9.42 -64.68
#